data_1ae7da6e542abaca0817503eb1e737fe
#
_entry.id   1ae7da6e542abaca0817503eb1e737fe
#
_cell.length_a   1.000
_cell.length_b   1.000
_cell.length_c   1.000
_cell.angle_alpha   90.00
_cell.angle_beta   90.00
_cell.angle_gamma   90.00
#
_symmetry.space_group_name_H-M   'P 1'
#
loop_
_entity.id
_entity.type
_entity.pdbx_description
1 polymer ?
#
loop_
_entity_poly.entity_id
_entity_poly.type
_entity_poly.pdbx_seq_one_letter_code
_entity_poly.pdbx_strand_id
1 'polypeptide(L)'
;MAVEITNALAQQGIIHTFAIQEQTLPIALDGRDIIGQARTGMGKTYGFGIPLLDRVFDAADIAELDGTPRALVVTPTRELAIQVSTDLTKAAMFTPIRVTTVYGGRPIDEQRAVLDDGVDVVVGTPGRLLDLHKRGILRLDHVAILVLDEADEMLD
;
A
#
# COMPACT_ATOMS: atom_id res chain seq x y z
N MET A 1 11.53 11.83 -3.85
CA MET A 1 10.19 11.68 -3.26
C MET A 1 9.31 12.85 -3.69
N ALA A 2 8.08 12.55 -4.09
CA ALA A 2 7.16 13.56 -4.58
C ALA A 2 6.80 14.59 -3.49
N VAL A 3 6.72 15.85 -3.87
CA VAL A 3 6.42 16.96 -2.96
C VAL A 3 5.00 16.87 -2.40
N GLU A 4 4.08 16.31 -3.18
CA GLU A 4 2.69 16.09 -2.79
C GLU A 4 2.60 15.14 -1.59
N ILE A 5 3.43 14.10 -1.58
CA ILE A 5 3.49 13.13 -0.47
C ILE A 5 4.12 13.79 0.76
N THR A 6 5.23 14.52 0.58
CA THR A 6 5.88 15.25 1.66
C THR A 6 4.94 16.27 2.31
N ASN A 7 4.18 17.01 1.50
CA ASN A 7 3.22 17.98 2.00
C ASN A 7 2.07 17.32 2.76
N ALA A 8 1.59 16.16 2.29
CA ALA A 8 0.54 15.41 2.98
C ALA A 8 1.01 14.95 4.36
N LEU A 9 2.23 14.45 4.46
CA LEU A 9 2.81 14.03 5.74
C LEU A 9 3.01 15.22 6.68
N ALA A 10 3.52 16.34 6.18
CA ALA A 10 3.72 17.55 6.97
C ALA A 10 2.40 18.08 7.55
N GLN A 11 1.32 18.02 6.77
CA GLN A 11 0.01 18.46 7.22
C GLN A 11 -0.52 17.61 8.38
N GLN A 12 -0.06 16.37 8.49
CA GLN A 12 -0.39 15.48 9.60
C GLN A 12 0.61 15.58 10.77
N GLY A 13 1.56 16.52 10.71
CA GLY A 13 2.59 16.69 11.73
C GLY A 13 3.77 15.73 11.60
N ILE A 14 3.87 15.01 10.50
CA ILE A 14 4.95 14.05 10.25
C ILE A 14 6.07 14.77 9.48
N ILE A 15 7.07 15.25 10.21
CA ILE A 15 8.18 16.03 9.66
C ILE A 15 9.55 15.40 9.90
N HIS A 16 9.60 14.34 10.71
CA HIS A 16 10.82 13.60 11.02
C HIS A 16 10.63 12.11 10.73
N THR A 17 11.74 11.42 10.43
CA THR A 17 11.75 9.99 10.19
C THR A 17 12.01 9.19 11.46
N PHE A 18 11.46 7.97 11.52
CA PHE A 18 11.87 6.96 12.50
C PHE A 18 13.06 6.16 11.97
N ALA A 19 13.77 5.45 12.85
CA ALA A 19 14.98 4.69 12.50
C ALA A 19 14.75 3.72 11.34
N ILE A 20 13.63 2.99 11.33
CA ILE A 20 13.31 2.06 10.22
C ILE A 20 13.15 2.81 8.90
N GLN A 21 12.58 4.00 8.91
CA GLN A 21 12.42 4.83 7.73
C GLN A 21 13.76 5.33 7.22
N GLU A 22 14.64 5.78 8.11
CA GLU A 22 15.99 6.25 7.74
C GLU A 22 16.82 5.17 7.07
N GLN A 23 16.68 3.92 7.53
CA GLN A 23 17.40 2.79 6.99
C GLN A 23 16.82 2.27 5.66
N THR A 24 15.50 2.34 5.49
CA THR A 24 14.82 1.71 4.36
C THR A 24 14.49 2.67 3.21
N LEU A 25 14.18 3.93 3.50
CA LEU A 25 13.77 4.89 2.47
C LEU A 25 14.76 5.04 1.32
N PRO A 26 16.08 5.20 1.57
CA PRO A 26 17.03 5.37 0.45
C PRO A 26 17.05 4.14 -0.46
N ILE A 27 16.96 2.93 0.10
CA ILE A 27 16.99 1.68 -0.65
C ILE A 27 15.69 1.50 -1.43
N ALA A 28 14.56 1.71 -0.78
CA ALA A 28 13.26 1.49 -1.35
C ALA A 28 12.91 2.54 -2.42
N LEU A 29 13.27 3.80 -2.21
CA LEU A 29 13.09 4.86 -3.22
C LEU A 29 13.93 4.62 -4.48
N ASP A 30 15.06 3.90 -4.34
CA ASP A 30 15.89 3.47 -5.47
C ASP A 30 15.29 2.27 -6.23
N GLY A 31 14.16 1.75 -5.78
CA GLY A 31 13.44 0.67 -6.45
C GLY A 31 13.98 -0.74 -6.18
N ARG A 32 14.84 -0.92 -5.18
CA ARG A 32 15.42 -2.22 -4.83
C ARG A 32 14.53 -2.98 -3.87
N ASP A 33 14.59 -4.30 -3.95
CA ASP A 33 13.91 -5.18 -3.00
C ASP A 33 14.58 -5.09 -1.63
N ILE A 34 13.76 -5.16 -0.58
CA ILE A 34 14.26 -4.98 0.79
C ILE A 34 13.42 -5.81 1.77
N ILE A 35 14.10 -6.34 2.78
CA ILE A 35 13.46 -6.94 3.95
C ILE A 35 13.83 -6.06 5.14
N GLY A 36 12.83 -5.42 5.73
CA GLY A 36 13.00 -4.58 6.91
C GLY A 36 12.34 -5.21 8.13
N GLN A 37 12.99 -5.08 9.28
CA GLN A 37 12.44 -5.56 10.54
C GLN A 37 12.41 -4.44 11.56
N ALA A 38 11.22 -4.22 12.15
CA ALA A 38 11.03 -3.24 13.21
C ALA A 38 9.87 -3.66 14.09
N ARG A 39 9.85 -3.14 15.31
CA ARG A 39 8.72 -3.33 16.20
C ARG A 39 7.49 -2.61 15.63
N THR A 40 6.31 -3.21 15.83
CA THR A 40 5.04 -2.61 15.45
C THR A 40 4.91 -1.21 16.06
N GLY A 41 4.43 -0.24 15.27
CA GLY A 41 4.25 1.13 15.72
C GLY A 41 5.47 2.02 15.62
N MET A 42 6.60 1.51 15.10
CA MET A 42 7.85 2.27 14.96
C MET A 42 8.01 2.94 13.59
N GLY A 43 6.89 3.35 12.98
CA GLY A 43 6.92 4.03 11.70
C GLY A 43 7.13 3.11 10.50
N LYS A 44 6.93 1.81 10.67
CA LYS A 44 7.15 0.81 9.64
C LYS A 44 6.26 1.03 8.42
N THR A 45 5.00 1.41 8.62
CA THR A 45 4.05 1.66 7.53
C THR A 45 4.60 2.68 6.53
N TYR A 46 5.13 3.79 6.99
CA TYR A 46 5.71 4.80 6.10
C TYR A 46 7.06 4.38 5.55
N GLY A 47 7.76 3.45 6.21
CA GLY A 47 9.01 2.88 5.70
C GLY A 47 8.82 2.17 4.36
N PHE A 48 7.70 1.47 4.17
CA PHE A 48 7.35 0.88 2.88
C PHE A 48 6.34 1.73 2.10
N GLY A 49 5.45 2.43 2.80
CA GLY A 49 4.35 3.17 2.19
C GLY A 49 4.79 4.37 1.37
N ILE A 50 5.77 5.13 1.85
CA ILE A 50 6.27 6.31 1.13
C ILE A 50 6.91 5.91 -0.20
N PRO A 51 7.84 4.94 -0.25
CA PRO A 51 8.40 4.51 -1.54
C PRO A 51 7.34 3.92 -2.47
N LEU A 52 6.37 3.18 -1.93
CA LEU A 52 5.28 2.62 -2.70
C LEU A 52 4.46 3.72 -3.37
N LEU A 53 4.03 4.72 -2.61
CA LEU A 53 3.23 5.82 -3.14
C LEU A 53 4.02 6.67 -4.13
N ASP A 54 5.28 6.92 -3.83
CA ASP A 54 6.17 7.69 -4.71
C ASP A 54 6.32 7.00 -6.07
N ARG A 55 6.50 5.69 -6.07
CA ARG A 55 6.63 4.91 -7.30
C ARG A 55 5.32 4.82 -8.07
N VAL A 56 4.18 4.68 -7.40
CA VAL A 56 2.87 4.67 -8.05
C VAL A 56 2.57 6.04 -8.67
N PHE A 57 3.00 7.11 -8.02
CA PHE A 57 2.83 8.47 -8.50
C PHE A 57 3.77 8.83 -9.65
N ASP A 58 4.94 8.23 -9.74
CA ASP A 58 5.94 8.51 -10.76
C ASP A 58 5.61 7.80 -12.08
N ALA A 59 5.00 8.54 -13.00
CA ALA A 59 4.61 8.02 -14.30
C ALA A 59 5.80 7.58 -15.18
N ALA A 60 7.03 7.93 -14.82
CA ALA A 60 8.21 7.50 -15.57
C ALA A 60 8.55 6.04 -15.30
N ASP A 61 8.24 5.54 -14.09
CA ASP A 61 8.53 4.16 -13.68
C ASP A 61 7.37 3.20 -13.94
N ILE A 62 6.14 3.71 -13.98
CA ILE A 62 4.93 2.91 -14.08
C ILE A 62 4.05 3.50 -15.18
N ALA A 63 3.42 2.62 -15.99
CA ALA A 63 2.47 3.06 -16.99
C ALA A 63 1.37 3.94 -16.35
N GLU A 64 0.77 4.81 -17.15
CA GLU A 64 -0.31 5.69 -16.69
C GLU A 64 -1.39 4.92 -15.92
N LEU A 65 -1.89 5.51 -14.84
CA LEU A 65 -2.89 4.89 -13.99
C LEU A 65 -4.18 4.63 -14.78
N ASP A 66 -4.60 3.38 -14.86
CA ASP A 66 -5.72 2.92 -15.67
C ASP A 66 -6.88 2.33 -14.85
N GLY A 67 -6.80 2.45 -13.52
CA GLY A 67 -7.81 1.89 -12.61
C GLY A 67 -7.55 0.45 -12.19
N THR A 68 -6.52 -0.21 -12.75
CA THR A 68 -6.07 -1.51 -12.23
C THR A 68 -4.98 -1.30 -11.19
N PRO A 69 -4.93 -2.14 -10.14
CA PRO A 69 -3.95 -1.96 -9.07
C PRO A 69 -2.51 -1.99 -9.55
N ARG A 70 -1.73 -1.04 -9.10
CA ARG A 70 -0.28 -0.92 -9.35
C ARG A 70 0.54 -1.39 -8.18
N ALA A 71 -0.05 -1.41 -6.99
CA ALA A 71 0.60 -1.86 -5.77
C ALA A 71 -0.36 -2.70 -4.93
N LEU A 72 0.21 -3.69 -4.26
CA LEU A 72 -0.53 -4.59 -3.37
C LEU A 72 0.20 -4.68 -2.05
N VAL A 73 -0.52 -4.46 -0.95
CA VAL A 73 -0.02 -4.65 0.40
C VAL A 73 -0.83 -5.77 1.06
N VAL A 74 -0.15 -6.81 1.49
CA VAL A 74 -0.78 -7.96 2.16
C VAL A 74 -0.46 -7.87 3.65
N THR A 75 -1.50 -7.93 4.48
CA THR A 75 -1.37 -7.89 5.94
C THR A 75 -2.11 -9.07 6.55
N PRO A 76 -1.69 -9.57 7.73
CA PRO A 76 -2.29 -10.78 8.30
C PRO A 76 -3.69 -10.57 8.89
N THR A 77 -4.03 -9.34 9.32
CA THR A 77 -5.29 -9.08 10.01
C THR A 77 -6.07 -7.93 9.37
N ARG A 78 -7.39 -7.96 9.57
CA ARG A 78 -8.29 -6.90 9.14
C ARG A 78 -7.93 -5.55 9.77
N GLU A 79 -7.62 -5.55 11.05
CA GLU A 79 -7.28 -4.34 11.81
C GLU A 79 -6.03 -3.68 11.25
N LEU A 80 -5.01 -4.48 10.95
CA LEU A 80 -3.77 -3.97 10.36
C LEU A 80 -4.00 -3.45 8.93
N ALA A 81 -4.81 -4.16 8.15
CA ALA A 81 -5.17 -3.70 6.80
C ALA A 81 -5.85 -2.32 6.84
N ILE A 82 -6.78 -2.11 7.76
CA ILE A 82 -7.46 -0.83 7.92
C ILE A 82 -6.47 0.26 8.34
N GLN A 83 -5.58 -0.04 9.29
CA GLN A 83 -4.58 0.92 9.76
C GLN A 83 -3.62 1.35 8.63
N VAL A 84 -3.07 0.38 7.91
CA VAL A 84 -2.16 0.65 6.80
C VAL A 84 -2.86 1.45 5.71
N SER A 85 -4.08 1.06 5.34
CA SER A 85 -4.89 1.73 4.33
C SER A 85 -5.19 3.18 4.72
N THR A 86 -5.50 3.42 5.99
CA THR A 86 -5.74 4.77 6.52
C THR A 86 -4.49 5.63 6.41
N ASP A 87 -3.34 5.10 6.80
CA ASP A 87 -2.07 5.82 6.73
C ASP A 87 -1.68 6.15 5.28
N LEU A 88 -1.84 5.17 4.37
CA LEU A 88 -1.54 5.38 2.96
C LEU A 88 -2.48 6.41 2.32
N THR A 89 -3.77 6.34 2.64
CA THR A 89 -4.75 7.30 2.13
C THR A 89 -4.41 8.72 2.55
N LYS A 90 -4.02 8.91 3.81
CA LYS A 90 -3.60 10.22 4.30
C LYS A 90 -2.33 10.72 3.63
N ALA A 91 -1.35 9.84 3.43
CA ALA A 91 -0.10 10.21 2.76
C ALA A 91 -0.31 10.54 1.28
N ALA A 92 -1.35 9.98 0.65
CA ALA A 92 -1.68 10.18 -0.75
C ALA A 92 -2.71 11.29 -1.00
N MET A 93 -3.12 12.05 0.04
CA MET A 93 -4.26 12.97 -0.04
C MET A 93 -4.11 14.09 -1.09
N PHE A 94 -2.89 14.45 -1.47
CA PHE A 94 -2.63 15.46 -2.49
C PHE A 94 -2.25 14.85 -3.84
N THR A 95 -2.50 13.56 -4.03
CA THR A 95 -2.25 12.83 -5.27
C THR A 95 -3.57 12.26 -5.81
N PRO A 96 -3.64 11.85 -7.08
CA PRO A 96 -4.81 11.14 -7.60
C PRO A 96 -4.84 9.66 -7.24
N ILE A 97 -3.91 9.16 -6.41
CA ILE A 97 -3.81 7.76 -6.03
C ILE A 97 -5.01 7.34 -5.18
N ARG A 98 -5.67 6.26 -5.60
CA ARG A 98 -6.83 5.68 -4.92
C ARG A 98 -6.39 4.43 -4.16
N VAL A 99 -6.65 4.41 -2.86
CA VAL A 99 -6.32 3.30 -1.96
C VAL A 99 -7.60 2.65 -1.47
N THR A 100 -7.68 1.33 -1.53
CA THR A 100 -8.80 0.59 -0.95
C THR A 100 -8.32 -0.55 -0.06
N THR A 101 -9.20 -0.96 0.86
CA THR A 101 -8.96 -2.06 1.79
C THR A 101 -9.90 -3.20 1.49
N VAL A 102 -9.39 -4.43 1.39
CA VAL A 102 -10.21 -5.62 1.19
C VAL A 102 -9.89 -6.67 2.25
N TYR A 103 -10.94 -7.17 2.92
CA TYR A 103 -10.78 -8.17 3.97
C TYR A 103 -12.06 -8.99 4.12
N GLY A 104 -11.95 -10.15 4.74
CA GLY A 104 -13.09 -11.05 4.99
C GLY A 104 -14.09 -10.46 5.97
N GLY A 105 -15.33 -10.96 5.94
CA GLY A 105 -16.40 -10.52 6.83
C GLY A 105 -17.23 -9.36 6.29
N ARG A 106 -16.87 -8.80 5.13
CA ARG A 106 -17.68 -7.82 4.42
C ARG A 106 -18.23 -8.40 3.12
N PRO A 107 -19.37 -7.90 2.62
CA PRO A 107 -19.91 -8.39 1.36
C PRO A 107 -18.93 -8.20 0.20
N ILE A 108 -18.77 -9.25 -0.62
CA ILE A 108 -17.90 -9.22 -1.80
C ILE A 108 -18.36 -8.15 -2.79
N ASP A 109 -19.67 -7.97 -2.94
CA ASP A 109 -20.22 -7.02 -3.91
C ASP A 109 -19.80 -5.57 -3.63
N GLU A 110 -19.66 -5.19 -2.36
CA GLU A 110 -19.16 -3.85 -2.00
C GLU A 110 -17.71 -3.67 -2.45
N GLN A 111 -16.88 -4.68 -2.22
CA GLN A 111 -15.47 -4.64 -2.60
C GLN A 111 -15.31 -4.71 -4.12
N ARG A 112 -16.15 -5.52 -4.79
CA ARG A 112 -16.19 -5.56 -6.25
C ARG A 112 -16.49 -4.20 -6.84
N ALA A 113 -17.50 -3.50 -6.32
CA ALA A 113 -17.90 -2.20 -6.83
C ALA A 113 -16.77 -1.18 -6.77
N VAL A 114 -16.03 -1.15 -5.67
CA VAL A 114 -14.86 -0.26 -5.51
C VAL A 114 -13.77 -0.60 -6.51
N LEU A 115 -13.46 -1.89 -6.69
CA LEU A 115 -12.44 -2.34 -7.63
C LEU A 115 -12.84 -2.05 -9.08
N ASP A 116 -14.11 -2.24 -9.42
CA ASP A 116 -14.62 -1.94 -10.77
C ASP A 116 -14.57 -0.44 -11.08
N ASP A 117 -14.76 0.40 -10.07
CA ASP A 117 -14.66 1.86 -10.21
C ASP A 117 -13.21 2.33 -10.44
N GLY A 118 -12.26 1.53 -10.03
CA GLY A 118 -10.83 1.78 -10.21
C GLY A 118 -10.09 2.10 -8.94
N VAL A 119 -8.99 1.40 -8.72
CA VAL A 119 -8.08 1.64 -7.60
C VAL A 119 -6.64 1.47 -8.05
N ASP A 120 -5.71 2.09 -7.34
CA ASP A 120 -4.29 2.06 -7.67
C ASP A 120 -3.48 1.26 -6.66
N VAL A 121 -3.91 1.28 -5.39
CA VAL A 121 -3.28 0.54 -4.30
C VAL A 121 -4.34 -0.26 -3.56
N VAL A 122 -4.11 -1.56 -3.41
CA VAL A 122 -4.98 -2.46 -2.64
C VAL A 122 -4.23 -2.92 -1.41
N VAL A 123 -4.86 -2.76 -0.25
CA VAL A 123 -4.38 -3.29 1.03
C VAL A 123 -5.37 -4.35 1.47
N GLY A 124 -4.90 -5.55 1.79
CA GLY A 124 -5.84 -6.59 2.16
C GLY A 124 -5.27 -7.76 2.92
N THR A 125 -6.17 -8.61 3.39
CA THR A 125 -5.83 -9.87 4.04
C THR A 125 -5.73 -11.00 3.01
N PRO A 126 -4.87 -12.01 3.25
CA PRO A 126 -4.55 -13.02 2.23
C PRO A 126 -5.77 -13.76 1.67
N GLY A 127 -6.67 -14.22 2.55
CA GLY A 127 -7.82 -15.01 2.13
C GLY A 127 -8.75 -14.28 1.18
N ARG A 128 -9.10 -13.04 1.49
CA ARG A 128 -10.00 -12.23 0.65
C ARG A 128 -9.31 -11.81 -0.64
N LEU A 129 -8.03 -11.44 -0.58
CA LEU A 129 -7.26 -11.10 -1.79
C LEU A 129 -7.23 -12.28 -2.77
N LEU A 130 -6.95 -13.47 -2.26
CA LEU A 130 -6.91 -14.67 -3.07
C LEU A 130 -8.29 -15.00 -3.66
N ASP A 131 -9.35 -14.87 -2.89
CA ASP A 131 -10.72 -15.12 -3.34
C ASP A 131 -11.12 -14.14 -4.45
N LEU A 132 -10.85 -12.85 -4.28
CA LEU A 132 -11.14 -11.85 -5.30
C LEU A 132 -10.33 -12.09 -6.58
N HIS A 133 -9.08 -12.50 -6.45
CA HIS A 133 -8.25 -12.82 -7.61
C HIS A 133 -8.77 -14.05 -8.37
N LYS A 134 -9.12 -15.12 -7.65
CA LYS A 134 -9.67 -16.33 -8.25
C LYS A 134 -11.00 -16.10 -8.98
N ARG A 135 -11.78 -15.13 -8.50
CA ARG A 135 -13.06 -14.75 -9.14
C ARG A 135 -12.88 -13.79 -10.31
N GLY A 136 -11.65 -13.38 -10.63
CA GLY A 136 -11.36 -12.41 -11.69
C GLY A 136 -11.74 -10.97 -11.35
N ILE A 137 -12.05 -10.69 -10.07
CA ILE A 137 -12.42 -9.34 -9.61
C ILE A 137 -11.18 -8.50 -9.36
N LEU A 138 -10.14 -9.09 -8.76
CA LEU A 138 -8.88 -8.42 -8.48
C LEU A 138 -7.87 -8.77 -9.56
N ARG A 139 -7.44 -7.78 -10.33
CA ARG A 139 -6.44 -7.93 -11.38
C ARG A 139 -5.05 -7.61 -10.81
N LEU A 140 -4.12 -8.55 -10.97
CA LEU A 140 -2.74 -8.42 -10.47
C LEU A 140 -1.71 -8.25 -11.58
N ASP A 141 -2.14 -8.25 -12.84
CA ASP A 141 -1.24 -8.22 -14.00
C ASP A 141 -0.45 -6.91 -14.14
N HIS A 142 -0.91 -5.81 -13.52
CA HIS A 142 -0.21 -4.53 -13.54
C HIS A 142 0.46 -4.18 -12.21
N VAL A 143 0.47 -5.08 -11.24
CA VAL A 143 1.12 -4.83 -9.95
C VAL A 143 2.64 -4.80 -10.12
N ALA A 144 3.22 -3.65 -9.81
CA ALA A 144 4.66 -3.42 -9.88
C ALA A 144 5.34 -3.49 -8.51
N ILE A 145 4.56 -3.33 -7.43
CA ILE A 145 5.07 -3.31 -6.06
C ILE A 145 4.21 -4.23 -5.20
N LEU A 146 4.87 -5.15 -4.52
CA LEU A 146 4.24 -6.04 -3.53
C LEU A 146 4.90 -5.84 -2.18
N VAL A 147 4.09 -5.62 -1.16
CA VAL A 147 4.54 -5.54 0.23
C VAL A 147 3.85 -6.64 1.03
N LEU A 148 4.64 -7.40 1.78
CA LEU A 148 4.16 -8.38 2.76
C LEU A 148 4.48 -7.83 4.15
N ASP A 149 3.47 -7.26 4.80
CA ASP A 149 3.62 -6.66 6.12
C ASP A 149 3.31 -7.70 7.20
N GLU A 150 4.11 -7.74 8.26
CA GLU A 150 4.03 -8.77 9.30
C GLU A 150 4.09 -10.18 8.70
N ALA A 151 5.04 -10.39 7.77
CA ALA A 151 5.12 -11.61 6.96
C ALA A 151 5.26 -12.89 7.79
N ASP A 152 5.94 -12.80 8.93
CA ASP A 152 6.11 -13.92 9.86
C ASP A 152 4.76 -14.44 10.40
N GLU A 153 3.79 -13.56 10.63
CA GLU A 153 2.46 -13.96 11.09
C GLU A 153 1.63 -14.66 10.01
N MET A 154 2.00 -14.50 8.75
CA MET A 154 1.29 -15.12 7.62
C MET A 154 1.85 -16.49 7.24
N LEU A 155 2.95 -16.93 7.84
CA LEU A 155 3.58 -18.22 7.55
C LEU A 155 3.00 -19.40 8.34
N ASP A 156 2.16 -19.15 9.31
CA ASP A 156 1.53 -20.20 10.14
C ASP A 156 0.24 -20.73 9.54
#